data_db4f15ec851f7658f4883b63cc4196b6
#
_entry.id   db4f15ec851f7658f4883b63cc4196b6
#
_cell.length_a   1.000
_cell.length_b   1.000
_cell.length_c   1.000
_cell.angle_alpha   90.00
_cell.angle_beta   90.00
_cell.angle_gamma   90.00
#
_symmetry.space_group_name_H-M   'P 1'
#
loop_
_entity.id
_entity.type
_entity.pdbx_description
1 polymer ?
#
loop_
_entity_poly.entity_id
_entity_poly.type
_entity_poly.pdbx_seq_one_letter_code
_entity_poly.pdbx_strand_id
1 'polypeptide(L)' 'MRWYNPKTRSSETVATPRDDEDAEHVLGGAVDSWAFVAEYGRLRGEGMGVEQAMIFVGHCFRMWHLDRQPLGHRSLG' A
#
# COMPACT_ATOMS: atom_id res chain seq x y z
N MET A 1 13.65 5.09 -1.29
CA MET A 1 12.54 5.97 -0.88
C MET A 1 11.93 5.46 0.41
N ARG A 2 11.26 6.35 1.13
CA ARG A 2 10.56 5.91 2.32
C ARG A 2 9.17 5.50 1.92
N TRP A 3 8.75 4.36 2.38
CA TRP A 3 7.45 3.82 2.02
C TRP A 3 6.76 3.25 3.27
N TYR A 4 5.51 3.60 3.47
CA TYR A 4 4.77 3.08 4.60
C TYR A 4 4.27 1.69 4.25
N ASN A 5 4.73 0.69 5.01
CA ASN A 5 4.29 -0.69 4.80
C ASN A 5 3.10 -0.95 5.73
N PRO A 6 1.92 -1.08 5.19
CA PRO A 6 0.73 -1.24 6.02
C PRO A 6 0.71 -2.58 6.77
N LYS A 7 1.49 -3.54 6.31
CA LYS A 7 1.53 -4.82 6.99
C LYS A 7 2.30 -4.68 8.30
N THR A 8 3.45 -4.04 8.24
CA THR A 8 4.27 -3.87 9.44
C THR A 8 3.86 -2.62 10.21
N ARG A 9 3.05 -1.77 9.59
CA ARG A 9 2.58 -0.52 10.17
C ARG A 9 3.74 0.41 10.51
N SER A 10 4.73 0.41 9.67
CA SER A 10 5.89 1.29 9.87
C SER A 10 6.44 1.73 8.53
N SER A 11 7.15 2.85 8.55
CA SER A 11 7.82 3.33 7.36
C SER A 11 9.13 2.59 7.20
N GLU A 12 9.42 2.20 5.98
CA GLU A 12 10.64 1.48 5.67
C GLU A 12 11.35 2.18 4.53
N THR A 13 12.65 2.00 4.44
CA THR A 13 13.41 2.50 3.30
C THR A 13 13.50 1.37 2.29
N VAL A 14 13.00 1.60 1.10
CA VAL A 14 13.05 0.60 0.03
C VAL A 14 13.70 1.25 -1.19
N ALA A 15 14.17 0.43 -2.11
CA ALA A 15 14.75 0.95 -3.34
C ALA A 15 13.66 1.69 -4.10
N THR A 16 13.99 2.84 -4.66
CA THR A 16 13.02 3.61 -5.42
C THR A 16 12.68 2.83 -6.69
N PRO A 17 11.40 2.53 -6.91
CA PRO A 17 11.02 1.74 -8.07
C PRO A 17 11.17 2.56 -9.34
N ARG A 18 11.72 1.95 -10.38
CA ARG A 18 11.91 2.66 -11.64
C ARG A 18 10.80 2.32 -12.61
N ASP A 19 10.13 1.21 -12.42
CA ASP A 19 9.06 0.79 -13.30
C ASP A 19 8.07 -0.08 -12.51
N ASP A 20 7.06 -0.56 -13.22
CA ASP A 20 6.02 -1.35 -12.58
C ASP A 20 6.56 -2.65 -12.00
N GLU A 21 7.54 -3.22 -12.64
CA GLU A 21 8.12 -4.47 -12.18
C GLU A 21 8.79 -4.28 -10.81
N ASP A 22 9.56 -3.21 -10.67
CA ASP A 22 10.21 -2.90 -9.40
C ASP A 22 9.18 -2.69 -8.30
N ALA A 23 8.13 -1.95 -8.61
CA ALA A 23 7.09 -1.66 -7.65
C ALA A 23 6.38 -2.94 -7.22
N GLU A 24 6.07 -3.79 -8.17
CA GLU A 24 5.39 -5.05 -7.88
C GLU A 24 6.27 -5.96 -7.04
N HIS A 25 7.58 -5.89 -7.25
CA HIS A 25 8.49 -6.71 -6.46
C HIS A 25 8.44 -6.29 -4.99
N VAL A 26 8.40 -4.99 -4.71
CA VAL A 26 8.30 -4.51 -3.35
C VAL A 26 6.96 -4.89 -2.75
N LEU A 27 5.89 -4.68 -3.50
CA LEU A 27 4.56 -4.99 -3.03
C LEU A 27 4.36 -6.49 -2.83
N GLY A 28 5.02 -7.28 -3.65
CA GLY A 28 4.92 -8.73 -3.56
C GLY A 28 5.51 -9.31 -2.30
N GLY A 29 6.34 -8.54 -1.58
CA GLY A 29 6.88 -8.98 -0.32
C GLY A 29 5.93 -8.75 0.85
N ALA A 30 4.78 -8.09 0.59
CA ALA A 30 3.84 -7.82 1.65
C ALA A 30 2.79 -8.93 1.75
N VAL A 31 2.13 -8.99 2.88
CA VAL A 31 1.06 -9.94 3.06
C VAL A 31 -0.07 -9.42 2.22
N ASP A 32 -0.86 -10.25 1.66
CA ASP A 32 -1.94 -9.86 0.77
C ASP A 32 -1.38 -9.10 -0.42
N SER A 33 -0.25 -9.58 -0.89
CA SER A 33 0.46 -8.89 -1.95
C SER A 33 -0.38 -8.68 -3.20
N TRP A 34 -1.26 -9.62 -3.52
CA TRP A 34 -2.05 -9.48 -4.73
C TRP A 34 -2.99 -8.27 -4.63
N ALA A 35 -3.50 -7.97 -3.44
CA ALA A 35 -4.39 -6.84 -3.26
C ALA A 35 -3.61 -5.53 -3.42
N PHE A 36 -2.38 -5.49 -2.94
CA PHE A 36 -1.54 -4.31 -3.10
C PHE A 36 -1.21 -4.12 -4.58
N VAL A 37 -0.88 -5.20 -5.27
CA VAL A 37 -0.54 -5.12 -6.69
C VAL A 37 -1.75 -4.70 -7.50
N ALA A 38 -2.92 -5.21 -7.17
CA ALA A 38 -4.14 -4.85 -7.88
C ALA A 38 -4.45 -3.36 -7.71
N GLU A 39 -4.30 -2.85 -6.48
CA GLU A 39 -4.57 -1.45 -6.23
C GLU A 39 -3.53 -0.57 -6.94
N TYR A 40 -2.28 -1.00 -6.94
CA TYR A 40 -1.23 -0.30 -7.64
C TYR A 40 -1.57 -0.20 -9.14
N GLY A 41 -1.99 -1.32 -9.72
CA GLY A 41 -2.36 -1.35 -11.13
C GLY A 41 -3.53 -0.41 -11.43
N ARG A 42 -4.50 -0.35 -10.52
CA ARG A 42 -5.64 0.54 -10.70
C ARG A 42 -5.17 2.00 -10.72
N LEU A 43 -4.30 2.37 -9.80
CA LEU A 43 -3.81 3.73 -9.72
C LEU A 43 -2.97 4.10 -10.94
N ARG A 44 -2.15 3.16 -11.41
CA ARG A 44 -1.36 3.41 -12.61
C ARG A 44 -2.29 3.60 -13.81
N GLY A 45 -3.36 2.85 -13.86
CA GLY A 45 -4.34 2.99 -14.93
C GLY A 45 -5.03 4.34 -14.91
N GLU A 46 -5.06 4.99 -13.74
CA GLU A 46 -5.64 6.31 -13.62
C GLU A 46 -4.62 7.41 -13.94
N GLY A 47 -3.41 7.04 -14.29
CA GLY A 47 -2.39 8.01 -14.69
C GLY A 47 -1.40 8.38 -13.60
N MET A 48 -1.46 7.73 -12.45
CA MET A 48 -0.56 8.06 -11.36
C MET A 48 0.85 7.52 -11.66
N GLY A 49 1.87 8.24 -11.29
CA GLY A 49 3.25 7.83 -11.51
C GLY A 49 3.63 6.64 -10.63
N VAL A 50 4.72 5.95 -10.99
CA VAL A 50 5.14 4.74 -10.30
C VAL A 50 5.37 4.97 -8.81
N GLU A 51 6.21 5.93 -8.46
CA GLU A 51 6.50 6.19 -7.06
C GLU A 51 5.26 6.63 -6.31
N GLN A 52 4.50 7.52 -6.91
CA GLN A 52 3.34 8.05 -6.27
C GLN A 52 2.28 6.98 -6.05
N ALA A 53 2.10 6.09 -7.02
CA ALA A 53 1.15 5.01 -6.89
C ALA A 53 1.56 4.07 -5.76
N MET A 54 2.85 3.79 -5.65
CA MET A 54 3.34 2.91 -4.60
C MET A 54 3.13 3.52 -3.22
N ILE A 55 3.40 4.82 -3.08
CA ILE A 55 3.20 5.51 -1.82
C ILE A 55 1.71 5.51 -1.47
N PHE A 56 0.88 5.77 -2.47
CA PHE A 56 -0.55 5.85 -2.26
C PHE A 56 -1.13 4.49 -1.82
N VAL A 57 -0.63 3.41 -2.40
CA VAL A 57 -1.07 2.08 -2.01
C VAL A 57 -0.80 1.83 -0.53
N GLY A 58 0.40 2.19 -0.06
CA GLY A 58 0.72 2.02 1.35
C GLY A 58 -0.24 2.77 2.24
N HIS A 59 -0.52 4.03 1.90
CA HIS A 59 -1.42 4.83 2.72
C HIS A 59 -2.88 4.38 2.61
N CYS A 60 -3.30 3.93 1.46
CA CYS A 60 -4.66 3.44 1.30
C CYS A 60 -4.89 2.24 2.20
N PHE A 61 -3.97 1.31 2.19
CA PHE A 61 -4.14 0.12 3.01
C PHE A 61 -3.98 0.44 4.50
N ARG A 62 -3.21 1.47 4.83
CA ARG A 62 -3.11 1.91 6.21
C ARG A 62 -4.48 2.41 6.67
N MET A 63 -5.11 3.26 5.87
CA MET A 63 -6.41 3.81 6.22
C MET A 63 -7.48 2.73 6.26
N TRP A 64 -7.43 1.81 5.30
CA TRP A 64 -8.37 0.71 5.26
C TRP A 64 -8.22 -0.15 6.51
N HIS A 65 -6.98 -0.38 6.92
CA HIS A 65 -6.69 -1.18 8.08
C HIS A 65 -7.20 -0.52 9.35
N LEU A 66 -7.03 0.78 9.46
CA LEU A 66 -7.53 1.49 10.61
C LEU A 66 -9.05 1.46 10.64
N ASP A 67 -9.66 1.57 9.47
CA ASP A 67 -11.08 1.58 9.38
C ASP A 67 -11.67 0.23 9.78
N ARG A 68 -10.91 -0.82 9.59
CA ARG A 68 -11.38 -2.14 9.92
C ARG A 68 -10.98 -2.61 11.29
N GLN A 69 -10.38 -1.77 12.08
CA GLN A 69 -9.99 -2.13 13.40
C GLN A 69 -11.20 -2.41 14.22
N PRO A 70 -11.06 -3.19 15.24
CA PRO A 70 -12.14 -3.54 16.11
C PRO A 70 -12.77 -2.36 16.75
N LEU A 71 -12.37 -1.26 16.33
CA LEU A 71 -12.94 -0.08 16.79
C LEU A 71 -14.34 -0.14 16.46
N GLY A 72 -14.65 -0.86 15.52
CA GLY A 72 -15.98 -0.98 15.18
C GLY A 72 -16.83 -1.33 16.34
N HIS A 73 -16.20 -1.91 17.30
CA HIS A 73 -16.98 -2.29 18.37
C HIS A 73 -17.35 -1.13 19.18
N ARG A 74 -16.72 -0.06 19.01
CA ARG A 74 -17.03 1.04 19.81
C ARG A 74 -18.39 1.45 19.40
N SER A 75 -18.80 0.97 18.33
CA SER A 75 -20.04 1.43 17.88
C SER A 75 -21.06 0.84 18.73
N LEU A 76 -20.69 -0.03 19.55
CA LEU A 76 -21.60 -0.52 20.33
C LEU A 76 -22.03 0.43 21.15
N GLY A 77 -21.25 1.17 21.26
CA GLY A 77 -21.64 2.24 22.05
C GLY A 77 -22.68 2.86 21.38
#